data_48c600f0255d6a0eda16bbcd6c04f882
#
_entry.id   48c600f0255d6a0eda16bbcd6c04f882
#
_cell.length_a   1.000
_cell.length_b   1.000
_cell.length_c   1.000
_cell.angle_alpha   90.00
_cell.angle_beta   90.00
_cell.angle_gamma   90.00
#
_symmetry.space_group_name_H-M   'P 1'
#
loop_
_entity.id
_entity.type
_entity.pdbx_description
1 polymer ?
#
loop_
_entity_poly.entity_id
_entity_poly.type
_entity_poly.pdbx_seq_one_letter_code
_entity_poly.pdbx_strand_id
1 'polypeptide(L)'
;EHERKQHGKDESSLSPIPPDAVCFVLSTEEVSAIVKLCKKYRTPVIPFGAGSSLEGHIFAPQGGISVDLSRMNKVLRVSAEDLDCTVQAGVTRTQLDKHLRPMGLFFPVDPGADATFGGMASTRASGTNAVHYGTMSENILMLTVVLPDGEVITTGTRARKSSAGYDLTHLFVGAEGTLGIITEVTLRIQGVPEAISAAVVGFGSFESAVQAVTQVRQIGVPIARIEFLDEVMVKAVNQFSGLTLTEQPTLFLEFHGSNASVKDNVEQVGEIMREFGGSDFKWAVNQSERTTLWTARHNAYYAALAYRPGCRALTTDVCVPISRLAECIADTKRDLAESFLTAPMVGHVGDGNFHLLLLVDPNSPQDHAEAHRLNERLVQRALSMDGTITGEHGVGMGKQKYMKAQHGTGALALMHAIKQAMDPENLMNPGKMLPPL
;
A
#
# COMPACT_ATOMS: atom_id res chain seq x y z
N GLU A 1 4.88 -21.35 20.72
CA GLU A 1 4.10 -21.78 19.53
C GLU A 1 3.13 -20.69 19.08
N HIS A 2 2.47 -19.99 19.98
CA HIS A 2 1.53 -18.91 19.67
C HIS A 2 2.22 -17.80 18.86
N GLU A 3 3.35 -17.29 19.33
CA GLU A 3 4.14 -16.26 18.64
C GLU A 3 4.56 -16.69 17.23
N ARG A 4 5.02 -17.91 17.08
CA ARG A 4 5.41 -18.45 15.76
C ARG A 4 4.22 -18.44 14.77
N LYS A 5 3.02 -18.84 15.23
CA LYS A 5 1.80 -18.85 14.39
C LYS A 5 1.41 -17.43 13.97
N GLN A 6 1.55 -16.44 14.86
CA GLN A 6 1.27 -15.04 14.51
C GLN A 6 2.27 -14.50 13.50
N HIS A 7 3.57 -14.85 13.63
CA HIS A 7 4.62 -14.41 12.72
C HIS A 7 4.68 -15.19 11.39
N GLY A 8 3.81 -16.15 11.19
CA GLY A 8 3.65 -16.88 9.92
C GLY A 8 2.29 -16.66 9.26
N LYS A 9 1.52 -15.66 9.70
CA LYS A 9 0.20 -15.33 9.19
C LYS A 9 0.12 -13.82 8.91
N ASP A 10 -0.35 -13.44 7.75
CA ASP A 10 -0.68 -12.07 7.39
C ASP A 10 -2.16 -11.94 6.97
N GLU A 11 -2.55 -10.82 6.37
CA GLU A 11 -3.92 -10.58 5.90
C GLU A 11 -4.20 -11.17 4.51
N SER A 12 -3.26 -11.92 3.92
CA SER A 12 -3.45 -12.60 2.64
C SER A 12 -4.41 -13.78 2.73
N SER A 13 -4.88 -14.25 1.57
CA SER A 13 -5.63 -15.51 1.45
C SER A 13 -4.74 -16.78 1.47
N LEU A 14 -3.42 -16.61 1.52
CA LEU A 14 -2.45 -17.69 1.50
C LEU A 14 -2.46 -18.49 2.81
N SER A 15 -2.06 -19.75 2.73
CA SER A 15 -1.94 -20.61 3.92
C SER A 15 -0.76 -20.16 4.79
N PRO A 16 -0.96 -19.96 6.10
CA PRO A 16 0.09 -19.55 7.02
C PRO A 16 1.29 -20.50 7.04
N ILE A 17 2.51 -19.94 7.06
CA ILE A 17 3.77 -20.70 7.18
C ILE A 17 4.62 -20.10 8.29
N PRO A 18 4.58 -20.65 9.52
CA PRO A 18 5.27 -20.07 10.67
C PRO A 18 6.80 -20.29 10.62
N PRO A 19 7.59 -19.36 11.18
CA PRO A 19 9.02 -19.49 11.35
C PRO A 19 9.37 -20.54 12.43
N ASP A 20 10.66 -20.94 12.50
CA ASP A 20 11.16 -21.84 13.54
C ASP A 20 11.27 -21.17 14.90
N ALA A 21 11.64 -19.88 14.93
CA ALA A 21 11.67 -19.06 16.13
C ALA A 21 11.38 -17.59 15.81
N VAL A 22 11.09 -16.81 16.88
CA VAL A 22 10.86 -15.36 16.81
C VAL A 22 11.83 -14.68 17.76
N CYS A 23 12.52 -13.65 17.27
CA CYS A 23 13.39 -12.79 18.05
C CYS A 23 12.86 -11.36 18.07
N PHE A 24 12.50 -10.84 19.23
CA PHE A 24 12.15 -9.43 19.42
C PHE A 24 13.42 -8.61 19.66
N VAL A 25 13.65 -7.60 18.86
CA VAL A 25 14.86 -6.77 18.90
C VAL A 25 14.57 -5.35 19.36
N LEU A 26 15.57 -4.71 19.97
CA LEU A 26 15.48 -3.36 20.53
C LEU A 26 16.44 -2.37 19.86
N SER A 27 17.42 -2.86 19.10
CA SER A 27 18.44 -2.02 18.46
C SER A 27 18.97 -2.61 17.15
N THR A 28 19.59 -1.75 16.33
CA THR A 28 20.27 -2.14 15.09
C THR A 28 21.41 -3.11 15.35
N GLU A 29 22.12 -2.97 16.47
CA GLU A 29 23.24 -3.85 16.89
C GLU A 29 22.73 -5.26 17.18
N GLU A 30 21.56 -5.40 17.82
CA GLU A 30 20.96 -6.72 18.06
C GLU A 30 20.55 -7.39 16.74
N VAL A 31 19.96 -6.63 15.81
CA VAL A 31 19.66 -7.13 14.45
C VAL A 31 20.94 -7.62 13.77
N SER A 32 22.00 -6.81 13.78
CA SER A 32 23.31 -7.17 13.21
C SER A 32 23.86 -8.46 13.81
N ALA A 33 23.80 -8.60 15.14
CA ALA A 33 24.27 -9.79 15.85
C ALA A 33 23.49 -11.05 15.45
N ILE A 34 22.15 -10.94 15.36
CA ILE A 34 21.27 -12.04 14.92
C ILE A 34 21.58 -12.42 13.47
N VAL A 35 21.70 -11.47 12.56
CA VAL A 35 22.01 -11.73 11.15
C VAL A 35 23.36 -12.44 11.02
N LYS A 36 24.41 -11.98 11.73
CA LYS A 36 25.73 -12.66 11.76
C LYS A 36 25.63 -14.10 12.26
N LEU A 37 24.83 -14.33 13.29
CA LEU A 37 24.58 -15.66 13.82
C LEU A 37 23.85 -16.54 12.80
N CYS A 38 22.79 -16.02 12.19
CA CYS A 38 22.01 -16.72 11.15
C CYS A 38 22.90 -17.05 9.95
N LYS A 39 23.76 -16.14 9.50
CA LYS A 39 24.74 -16.38 8.43
C LYS A 39 25.69 -17.54 8.80
N LYS A 40 26.24 -17.51 10.02
CA LYS A 40 27.17 -18.58 10.50
C LYS A 40 26.53 -19.95 10.45
N TYR A 41 25.24 -20.06 10.73
CA TYR A 41 24.49 -21.33 10.77
C TYR A 41 23.62 -21.57 9.53
N ARG A 42 23.71 -20.71 8.50
CA ARG A 42 22.91 -20.77 7.26
C ARG A 42 21.42 -20.86 7.54
N THR A 43 20.94 -20.05 8.47
CA THR A 43 19.55 -20.02 8.90
C THR A 43 18.85 -18.85 8.23
N PRO A 44 17.68 -19.05 7.55
CA PRO A 44 16.92 -17.96 6.97
C PRO A 44 16.49 -16.90 7.99
N VAL A 45 16.41 -15.65 7.56
CA VAL A 45 15.99 -14.51 8.36
C VAL A 45 14.78 -13.85 7.71
N ILE A 46 13.70 -13.71 8.45
CA ILE A 46 12.45 -13.13 7.99
C ILE A 46 12.19 -11.86 8.80
N PRO A 47 12.33 -10.65 8.23
CA PRO A 47 11.97 -9.42 8.92
C PRO A 47 10.46 -9.33 9.16
N PHE A 48 10.06 -8.87 10.34
CA PHE A 48 8.67 -8.72 10.73
C PHE A 48 8.41 -7.32 11.32
N GLY A 49 7.29 -6.72 10.95
CA GLY A 49 6.82 -5.43 11.47
C GLY A 49 5.44 -5.57 12.14
N ALA A 50 4.37 -5.15 11.46
CA ALA A 50 3.00 -5.24 11.95
C ALA A 50 2.26 -6.52 11.49
N GLY A 51 2.80 -7.27 10.53
CA GLY A 51 2.14 -8.45 9.97
C GLY A 51 0.90 -8.13 9.10
N SER A 52 0.75 -6.89 8.65
CA SER A 52 -0.42 -6.40 7.89
C SER A 52 -0.28 -6.52 6.36
N SER A 53 0.70 -7.26 5.87
CA SER A 53 0.90 -7.48 4.43
C SER A 53 -0.14 -8.41 3.83
N LEU A 54 -0.25 -8.41 2.48
CA LEU A 54 -1.33 -9.06 1.74
C LEU A 54 -0.84 -10.14 0.75
N GLU A 55 0.48 -10.41 0.68
CA GLU A 55 1.07 -11.30 -0.33
C GLU A 55 2.03 -12.36 0.26
N GLY A 56 1.93 -12.65 1.57
CA GLY A 56 2.76 -13.65 2.23
C GLY A 56 4.21 -13.25 2.47
N HIS A 57 4.49 -11.96 2.65
CA HIS A 57 5.85 -11.42 2.82
C HIS A 57 6.58 -11.96 4.04
N ILE A 58 5.85 -12.26 5.12
CA ILE A 58 6.40 -12.67 6.41
C ILE A 58 6.40 -14.19 6.63
N PHE A 59 5.95 -14.95 5.65
CA PHE A 59 5.92 -16.41 5.75
C PHE A 59 7.32 -17.02 5.69
N ALA A 60 7.51 -18.18 6.28
CA ALA A 60 8.80 -18.83 6.38
C ALA A 60 8.83 -20.17 5.60
N PRO A 61 8.76 -20.19 4.24
CA PRO A 61 8.70 -21.40 3.45
C PRO A 61 9.94 -22.29 3.57
N GLN A 62 11.05 -21.74 4.06
CA GLN A 62 12.30 -22.46 4.30
C GLN A 62 12.65 -22.53 5.81
N GLY A 63 11.65 -22.29 6.70
CA GLY A 63 11.89 -22.12 8.12
C GLY A 63 12.65 -20.84 8.42
N GLY A 64 13.39 -20.81 9.53
CA GLY A 64 14.25 -19.69 9.90
C GLY A 64 13.74 -18.85 11.06
N ILE A 65 14.41 -17.73 11.28
CA ILE A 65 14.17 -16.81 12.41
C ILE A 65 13.38 -15.60 11.93
N SER A 66 12.19 -15.38 12.52
CA SER A 66 11.49 -14.11 12.37
C SER A 66 12.11 -13.07 13.30
N VAL A 67 12.62 -11.98 12.73
CA VAL A 67 13.18 -10.83 13.46
C VAL A 67 12.12 -9.76 13.58
N ASP A 68 11.51 -9.68 14.75
CA ASP A 68 10.43 -8.75 15.06
C ASP A 68 10.98 -7.40 15.51
N LEU A 69 10.79 -6.38 14.68
CA LEU A 69 11.23 -5.01 14.91
C LEU A 69 10.19 -4.15 15.64
N SER A 70 9.04 -4.68 16.02
CA SER A 70 7.95 -3.89 16.63
C SER A 70 8.35 -3.17 17.92
N ARG A 71 9.38 -3.67 18.63
CA ARG A 71 9.93 -3.04 19.83
C ARG A 71 10.96 -1.94 19.54
N MET A 72 11.41 -1.82 18.30
CA MET A 72 12.23 -0.70 17.82
C MET A 72 11.31 0.47 17.43
N ASN A 73 10.68 1.09 18.41
CA ASN A 73 9.54 1.99 18.22
C ASN A 73 9.78 3.44 18.72
N LYS A 74 11.03 3.90 18.65
CA LYS A 74 11.40 5.27 19.07
C LYS A 74 11.42 6.22 17.90
N VAL A 75 10.85 7.43 18.08
CA VAL A 75 11.11 8.58 17.22
C VAL A 75 12.48 9.14 17.66
N LEU A 76 13.47 9.04 16.80
CA LEU A 76 14.86 9.37 17.14
C LEU A 76 15.15 10.85 17.00
N ARG A 77 14.54 11.50 16.01
CA ARG A 77 14.75 12.91 15.69
C ARG A 77 13.57 13.49 14.89
N VAL A 78 13.22 14.73 15.15
CA VAL A 78 12.34 15.54 14.30
C VAL A 78 13.02 16.88 14.03
N SER A 79 13.07 17.31 12.78
CA SER A 79 13.48 18.64 12.35
C SER A 79 12.31 19.33 11.67
N ALA A 80 11.68 20.27 12.38
CA ALA A 80 10.57 21.03 11.83
C ALA A 80 11.03 22.01 10.72
N GLU A 81 12.26 22.51 10.82
CA GLU A 81 12.86 23.44 9.85
C GLU A 81 13.19 22.74 8.52
N ASP A 82 13.70 21.50 8.58
CA ASP A 82 14.05 20.69 7.40
C ASP A 82 12.86 19.90 6.87
N LEU A 83 11.76 19.84 7.62
CA LEU A 83 10.59 18.98 7.34
C LEU A 83 10.98 17.52 7.16
N ASP A 84 11.78 17.00 8.09
CA ASP A 84 12.15 15.58 8.13
C ASP A 84 12.14 15.01 9.54
N CYS A 85 12.02 13.71 9.66
CA CYS A 85 12.20 13.00 10.92
C CYS A 85 12.90 11.66 10.69
N THR A 86 13.53 11.13 11.74
CA THR A 86 14.13 9.79 11.75
C THR A 86 13.45 8.95 12.83
N VAL A 87 12.99 7.78 12.43
CA VAL A 87 12.27 6.83 13.30
C VAL A 87 12.90 5.45 13.21
N GLN A 88 12.80 4.67 14.27
CA GLN A 88 13.09 3.24 14.23
C GLN A 88 12.02 2.50 13.41
N ALA A 89 12.40 1.38 12.79
CA ALA A 89 11.56 0.66 11.85
C ALA A 89 10.22 0.16 12.41
N GLY A 90 10.13 -0.10 13.70
CA GLY A 90 8.91 -0.55 14.38
C GLY A 90 7.96 0.56 14.81
N VAL A 91 8.29 1.84 14.60
CA VAL A 91 7.33 2.93 14.83
C VAL A 91 6.16 2.78 13.85
N THR A 92 4.92 2.87 14.34
CA THR A 92 3.74 2.87 13.48
C THR A 92 3.38 4.27 13.02
N ARG A 93 2.59 4.37 11.92
CA ARG A 93 2.08 5.65 11.44
C ARG A 93 1.30 6.41 12.53
N THR A 94 0.43 5.71 13.24
CA THR A 94 -0.36 6.32 14.33
C THR A 94 0.52 6.86 15.47
N GLN A 95 1.61 6.15 15.81
CA GLN A 95 2.56 6.62 16.82
C GLN A 95 3.29 7.90 16.37
N LEU A 96 3.75 7.94 15.12
CA LEU A 96 4.41 9.12 14.58
C LEU A 96 3.46 10.31 14.47
N ASP A 97 2.21 10.12 14.00
CA ASP A 97 1.21 11.17 13.91
C ASP A 97 0.92 11.81 15.27
N LYS A 98 0.81 11.00 16.33
CA LYS A 98 0.64 11.50 17.71
C LYS A 98 1.84 12.36 18.15
N HIS A 99 3.04 12.01 17.72
CA HIS A 99 4.27 12.73 18.06
C HIS A 99 4.39 14.06 17.28
N LEU A 100 4.01 14.07 16.00
CA LEU A 100 4.15 15.23 15.10
C LEU A 100 3.02 16.25 15.25
N ARG A 101 1.80 15.83 15.55
CA ARG A 101 0.61 16.68 15.59
C ARG A 101 0.74 17.91 16.51
N PRO A 102 1.33 17.82 17.72
CA PRO A 102 1.55 19.02 18.57
C PRO A 102 2.50 20.07 17.96
N MET A 103 3.33 19.65 16.97
CA MET A 103 4.26 20.52 16.25
C MET A 103 3.63 21.12 14.98
N GLY A 104 2.35 20.84 14.69
CA GLY A 104 1.71 21.24 13.44
C GLY A 104 2.22 20.49 12.21
N LEU A 105 2.75 19.29 12.41
CA LEU A 105 3.33 18.44 11.36
C LEU A 105 2.57 17.11 11.23
N PHE A 106 2.70 16.44 10.08
CA PHE A 106 2.16 15.11 9.84
C PHE A 106 2.99 14.34 8.80
N PHE A 107 2.82 13.01 8.80
CA PHE A 107 3.36 12.15 7.76
C PHE A 107 2.26 11.79 6.74
N PRO A 108 2.49 12.02 5.43
CA PRO A 108 1.39 12.00 4.47
C PRO A 108 0.97 10.61 3.97
N VAL A 109 1.84 9.58 3.99
CA VAL A 109 1.49 8.26 3.46
C VAL A 109 0.62 7.49 4.45
N ASP A 110 -0.57 7.07 4.00
CA ASP A 110 -1.64 6.55 4.86
C ASP A 110 -2.21 5.21 4.37
N PRO A 111 -1.44 4.10 4.40
CA PRO A 111 -1.96 2.79 4.07
C PRO A 111 -3.16 2.43 4.94
N GLY A 112 -4.01 1.50 4.47
CA GLY A 112 -5.23 1.09 5.17
C GLY A 112 -5.00 0.47 6.55
N ALA A 113 -3.80 -0.08 6.82
CA ALA A 113 -3.40 -0.64 8.12
C ALA A 113 -2.52 0.32 8.92
N ASP A 114 -2.50 0.20 10.25
CA ASP A 114 -1.50 0.88 11.11
C ASP A 114 -0.15 0.13 11.03
N ALA A 115 0.50 0.23 9.88
CA ALA A 115 1.74 -0.46 9.57
C ALA A 115 2.95 0.24 10.20
N THR A 116 4.04 -0.53 10.38
CA THR A 116 5.32 0.00 10.84
C THR A 116 6.10 0.64 9.69
N PHE A 117 6.91 1.66 9.95
CA PHE A 117 7.68 2.35 8.91
C PHE A 117 8.68 1.45 8.20
N GLY A 118 9.29 0.50 8.88
CA GLY A 118 10.13 -0.52 8.24
C GLY A 118 9.35 -1.41 7.27
N GLY A 119 8.13 -1.81 7.65
CA GLY A 119 7.23 -2.57 6.78
C GLY A 119 6.77 -1.75 5.59
N MET A 120 6.31 -0.51 5.80
CA MET A 120 5.90 0.41 4.73
C MET A 120 7.04 0.68 3.74
N ALA A 121 8.26 0.88 4.22
CA ALA A 121 9.44 1.05 3.37
C ALA A 121 9.73 -0.23 2.56
N SER A 122 9.67 -1.39 3.20
CA SER A 122 9.97 -2.68 2.58
C SER A 122 8.98 -3.07 1.48
N THR A 123 7.71 -2.67 1.57
CA THR A 123 6.68 -2.96 0.55
C THR A 123 6.44 -1.80 -0.41
N ARG A 124 7.12 -0.67 -0.25
CA ARG A 124 6.87 0.56 -1.01
C ARG A 124 5.41 1.01 -0.88
N ALA A 125 4.90 0.99 0.35
CA ALA A 125 3.51 1.27 0.63
C ALA A 125 3.02 2.61 0.07
N SER A 126 1.75 2.66 -0.24
CA SER A 126 1.02 3.83 -0.72
C SER A 126 -0.14 4.16 0.23
N GLY A 127 -1.19 4.81 -0.26
CA GLY A 127 -2.39 5.15 0.48
C GLY A 127 -3.22 6.21 -0.23
N THR A 128 -4.29 6.68 0.42
CA THR A 128 -5.25 7.62 -0.19
C THR A 128 -4.65 8.99 -0.51
N ASN A 129 -3.60 9.39 0.19
CA ASN A 129 -2.90 10.66 -0.01
C ASN A 129 -1.83 10.62 -1.12
N ALA A 130 -1.52 9.44 -1.69
CA ALA A 130 -0.40 9.29 -2.62
C ALA A 130 -0.55 10.14 -3.87
N VAL A 131 -1.77 10.37 -4.33
CA VAL A 131 -2.06 11.22 -5.50
C VAL A 131 -1.50 12.64 -5.38
N HIS A 132 -1.32 13.15 -4.17
CA HIS A 132 -0.76 14.48 -3.89
C HIS A 132 0.65 14.43 -3.31
N TYR A 133 0.87 13.55 -2.34
CA TYR A 133 2.10 13.55 -1.55
C TYR A 133 3.11 12.47 -1.98
N GLY A 134 2.74 11.61 -2.94
CA GLY A 134 3.55 10.45 -3.32
C GLY A 134 3.42 9.28 -2.34
N THR A 135 4.09 8.19 -2.67
CA THR A 135 4.17 6.95 -1.90
C THR A 135 5.33 6.97 -0.90
N MET A 136 5.63 5.85 -0.26
CA MET A 136 6.86 5.70 0.53
C MET A 136 8.12 5.95 -0.29
N SER A 137 8.10 5.67 -1.60
CA SER A 137 9.25 5.91 -2.48
C SER A 137 9.68 7.39 -2.47
N GLU A 138 8.73 8.32 -2.60
CA GLU A 138 9.01 9.76 -2.65
C GLU A 138 9.26 10.36 -1.25
N ASN A 139 8.80 9.67 -0.18
CA ASN A 139 8.82 10.20 1.18
C ASN A 139 9.95 9.67 2.07
N ILE A 140 10.81 8.77 1.55
CA ILE A 140 12.00 8.31 2.26
C ILE A 140 13.24 9.06 1.75
N LEU A 141 14.03 9.63 2.68
CA LEU A 141 15.29 10.31 2.37
C LEU A 141 16.49 9.37 2.49
N MET A 142 16.52 8.55 3.53
CA MET A 142 17.56 7.55 3.75
C MET A 142 17.09 6.45 4.69
N LEU A 143 17.81 5.35 4.68
CA LEU A 143 17.59 4.19 5.54
C LEU A 143 18.86 3.81 6.29
N THR A 144 18.71 3.25 7.51
CA THR A 144 19.73 2.43 8.16
C THR A 144 19.35 0.98 7.92
N VAL A 145 20.25 0.20 7.35
CA VAL A 145 20.00 -1.18 6.91
C VAL A 145 21.08 -2.11 7.45
N VAL A 146 20.68 -3.27 7.94
CA VAL A 146 21.57 -4.39 8.25
C VAL A 146 21.61 -5.31 7.02
N LEU A 147 22.80 -5.45 6.43
CA LEU A 147 23.09 -6.29 5.26
C LEU A 147 23.10 -7.78 5.61
N PRO A 148 23.08 -8.69 4.62
CA PRO A 148 23.08 -10.14 4.83
C PRO A 148 24.33 -10.69 5.56
N ASP A 149 25.42 -9.93 5.60
CA ASP A 149 26.63 -10.25 6.37
C ASP A 149 26.64 -9.66 7.79
N GLY A 150 25.59 -8.88 8.12
CA GLY A 150 25.45 -8.17 9.37
C GLY A 150 26.19 -6.83 9.44
N GLU A 151 26.77 -6.33 8.33
CA GLU A 151 27.24 -4.96 8.24
C GLU A 151 26.06 -3.98 8.33
N VAL A 152 26.27 -2.84 9.00
CA VAL A 152 25.27 -1.77 9.10
C VAL A 152 25.67 -0.63 8.19
N ILE A 153 24.79 -0.25 7.29
CA ILE A 153 25.01 0.86 6.37
C ILE A 153 23.91 1.92 6.47
N THR A 154 24.22 3.13 6.02
CA THR A 154 23.23 4.16 5.67
C THR A 154 23.18 4.32 4.17
N THR A 155 21.98 4.43 3.60
CA THR A 155 21.77 4.43 2.14
C THR A 155 21.90 5.81 1.50
N GLY A 156 21.92 6.86 2.29
CA GLY A 156 21.90 8.24 1.79
C GLY A 156 22.17 9.26 2.87
N THR A 157 21.68 10.47 2.69
CA THR A 157 21.75 11.58 3.63
C THR A 157 20.41 12.28 3.77
N ARG A 158 20.29 13.22 4.73
CA ARG A 158 19.11 14.08 4.90
C ARG A 158 18.96 15.16 3.83
N ALA A 159 19.97 15.35 2.98
CA ALA A 159 19.89 16.34 1.92
C ALA A 159 18.80 15.97 0.91
N ARG A 160 17.98 16.97 0.51
CA ARG A 160 16.87 16.76 -0.43
C ARG A 160 17.31 16.37 -1.85
N LYS A 161 18.57 16.61 -2.19
CA LYS A 161 19.15 16.29 -3.50
C LYS A 161 20.55 15.71 -3.30
N SER A 162 20.84 14.62 -4.01
CA SER A 162 22.17 14.05 -4.12
C SER A 162 22.35 13.41 -5.50
N SER A 163 23.51 13.58 -6.10
CA SER A 163 23.94 12.88 -7.33
C SER A 163 25.20 12.03 -7.06
N ALA A 164 25.46 11.70 -5.79
CA ALA A 164 26.67 10.99 -5.36
C ALA A 164 26.43 9.46 -5.35
N GLY A 165 26.80 8.80 -6.42
CA GLY A 165 26.74 7.33 -6.54
C GLY A 165 25.37 6.78 -6.93
N TYR A 166 25.22 5.47 -6.78
CA TYR A 166 23.93 4.79 -7.02
C TYR A 166 22.91 5.11 -5.93
N ASP A 167 21.65 5.13 -6.29
CA ASP A 167 20.54 5.33 -5.36
C ASP A 167 20.24 4.04 -4.57
N LEU A 168 20.95 3.88 -3.46
CA LEU A 168 20.76 2.73 -2.58
C LEU A 168 19.44 2.81 -1.80
N THR A 169 18.94 4.01 -1.52
CA THR A 169 17.68 4.17 -0.79
C THR A 169 16.53 3.49 -1.55
N HIS A 170 16.39 3.79 -2.84
CA HIS A 170 15.34 3.18 -3.66
C HIS A 170 15.61 1.72 -4.04
N LEU A 171 16.84 1.22 -3.89
CA LEU A 171 17.12 -0.20 -4.00
C LEU A 171 16.50 -1.01 -2.84
N PHE A 172 16.53 -0.47 -1.62
CA PHE A 172 15.95 -1.14 -0.45
C PHE A 172 14.45 -0.86 -0.27
N VAL A 173 13.96 0.30 -0.73
CA VAL A 173 12.52 0.62 -0.72
C VAL A 173 11.78 -0.29 -1.68
N GLY A 174 10.94 -1.14 -1.14
CA GLY A 174 10.22 -2.16 -1.90
C GLY A 174 11.00 -3.47 -2.11
N ALA A 175 12.14 -3.67 -1.42
CA ALA A 175 12.92 -4.92 -1.50
C ALA A 175 12.34 -6.07 -0.64
N GLU A 176 11.28 -5.83 0.11
CA GLU A 176 10.54 -6.83 0.89
C GLU A 176 11.43 -7.67 1.86
N GLY A 177 12.49 -7.03 2.39
CA GLY A 177 13.43 -7.69 3.28
C GLY A 177 14.37 -8.70 2.60
N THR A 178 14.36 -8.80 1.27
CA THR A 178 15.19 -9.77 0.53
C THR A 178 16.65 -9.33 0.35
N LEU A 179 16.95 -8.05 0.54
CA LEU A 179 18.31 -7.48 0.38
C LEU A 179 18.95 -7.06 1.71
N GLY A 180 18.19 -6.98 2.79
CA GLY A 180 18.63 -6.55 4.11
C GLY A 180 17.45 -6.21 5.02
N ILE A 181 17.74 -5.87 6.28
CA ILE A 181 16.73 -5.49 7.28
C ILE A 181 16.84 -4.00 7.54
N ILE A 182 15.76 -3.27 7.24
CA ILE A 182 15.64 -1.84 7.55
C ILE A 182 15.41 -1.69 9.05
N THR A 183 16.26 -0.92 9.72
CA THR A 183 16.21 -0.69 11.18
C THR A 183 15.83 0.74 11.54
N GLU A 184 16.15 1.72 10.66
CA GLU A 184 15.72 3.11 10.83
C GLU A 184 15.31 3.71 9.48
N VAL A 185 14.35 4.63 9.53
CA VAL A 185 13.82 5.32 8.34
C VAL A 185 13.85 6.82 8.57
N THR A 186 14.49 7.57 7.67
CA THR A 186 14.40 9.02 7.64
C THR A 186 13.38 9.44 6.60
N LEU A 187 12.36 10.14 7.07
CA LEU A 187 11.12 10.45 6.36
C LEU A 187 11.00 11.95 6.07
N ARG A 188 10.39 12.29 4.95
CA ARG A 188 9.84 13.62 4.71
C ARG A 188 8.53 13.77 5.46
N ILE A 189 8.36 14.89 6.14
CA ILE A 189 7.11 15.25 6.81
C ILE A 189 6.57 16.56 6.24
N GLN A 190 5.31 16.85 6.50
CA GLN A 190 4.59 17.99 5.95
C GLN A 190 4.00 18.84 7.08
N GLY A 191 3.81 20.14 6.83
CA GLY A 191 2.98 20.99 7.67
C GLY A 191 1.50 20.60 7.55
N VAL A 192 0.76 20.59 8.66
CA VAL A 192 -0.69 20.41 8.64
C VAL A 192 -1.33 21.52 7.81
N PRO A 193 -2.18 21.20 6.81
CA PRO A 193 -2.84 22.22 5.98
C PRO A 193 -3.70 23.16 6.83
N GLU A 194 -3.71 24.45 6.48
CA GLU A 194 -4.57 25.47 7.12
C GLU A 194 -6.06 25.13 6.95
N ALA A 195 -6.43 24.68 5.75
CA ALA A 195 -7.79 24.30 5.40
C ALA A 195 -7.83 22.89 4.77
N ILE A 196 -8.87 22.16 5.12
CA ILE A 196 -9.22 20.87 4.54
C ILE A 196 -10.69 20.89 4.18
N SER A 197 -11.04 20.54 2.95
CA SER A 197 -12.42 20.32 2.49
C SER A 197 -12.56 18.95 1.88
N ALA A 198 -13.69 18.29 2.09
CA ALA A 198 -14.00 17.01 1.49
C ALA A 198 -15.38 17.03 0.81
N ALA A 199 -15.52 16.20 -0.21
CA ALA A 199 -16.78 16.01 -0.90
C ALA A 199 -16.99 14.56 -1.30
N VAL A 200 -18.26 14.19 -1.47
CA VAL A 200 -18.66 12.95 -2.12
C VAL A 200 -19.53 13.32 -3.32
N VAL A 201 -19.29 12.68 -4.45
CA VAL A 201 -20.05 12.91 -5.69
C VAL A 201 -20.34 11.58 -6.38
N GLY A 202 -21.60 11.37 -6.74
CA GLY A 202 -22.05 10.18 -7.46
C GLY A 202 -22.10 10.41 -8.98
N PHE A 203 -21.98 9.32 -9.74
CA PHE A 203 -22.01 9.33 -11.20
C PHE A 203 -22.94 8.26 -11.74
N GLY A 204 -23.58 8.55 -12.86
CA GLY A 204 -24.44 7.57 -13.56
C GLY A 204 -23.66 6.42 -14.20
N SER A 205 -22.35 6.59 -14.43
CA SER A 205 -21.45 5.54 -14.92
C SER A 205 -20.04 5.70 -14.35
N PHE A 206 -19.33 4.59 -14.32
CA PHE A 206 -17.92 4.57 -13.91
C PHE A 206 -17.04 5.36 -14.89
N GLU A 207 -17.31 5.22 -16.19
CA GLU A 207 -16.56 5.89 -17.25
C GLU A 207 -16.59 7.42 -17.07
N SER A 208 -17.76 7.98 -16.75
CA SER A 208 -17.91 9.40 -16.45
C SER A 208 -17.09 9.84 -15.24
N ALA A 209 -17.10 9.04 -14.18
CA ALA A 209 -16.28 9.32 -12.99
C ALA A 209 -14.78 9.37 -13.31
N VAL A 210 -14.27 8.39 -14.07
CA VAL A 210 -12.85 8.34 -14.46
C VAL A 210 -12.47 9.46 -15.43
N GLN A 211 -13.34 9.82 -16.36
CA GLN A 211 -13.12 10.96 -17.25
C GLN A 211 -12.99 12.26 -16.47
N ALA A 212 -13.86 12.48 -15.47
CA ALA A 212 -13.77 13.64 -14.57
C ALA A 212 -12.42 13.65 -13.79
N VAL A 213 -12.03 12.51 -13.23
CA VAL A 213 -10.73 12.37 -12.54
C VAL A 213 -9.55 12.66 -13.48
N THR A 214 -9.59 12.12 -14.69
CA THR A 214 -8.56 12.36 -15.71
C THR A 214 -8.44 13.85 -16.03
N GLN A 215 -9.55 14.54 -16.22
CA GLN A 215 -9.58 15.99 -16.48
C GLN A 215 -9.00 16.78 -15.30
N VAL A 216 -9.39 16.47 -14.05
CA VAL A 216 -8.82 17.11 -12.85
C VAL A 216 -7.30 16.95 -12.79
N ARG A 217 -6.80 15.75 -13.09
CA ARG A 217 -5.35 15.48 -13.11
C ARG A 217 -4.63 16.24 -14.24
N GLN A 218 -5.22 16.30 -15.43
CA GLN A 218 -4.62 16.97 -16.60
C GLN A 218 -4.47 18.48 -16.40
N ILE A 219 -5.44 19.14 -15.78
CA ILE A 219 -5.37 20.59 -15.50
C ILE A 219 -4.52 20.93 -14.27
N GLY A 220 -4.02 19.90 -13.54
CA GLY A 220 -3.07 20.07 -12.44
C GLY A 220 -3.66 20.65 -11.15
N VAL A 221 -4.96 20.49 -10.89
CA VAL A 221 -5.55 20.87 -9.59
C VAL A 221 -4.90 20.04 -8.48
N PRO A 222 -4.35 20.70 -7.43
CA PRO A 222 -3.76 20.00 -6.32
C PRO A 222 -4.85 19.41 -5.41
N ILE A 223 -5.27 18.19 -5.71
CA ILE A 223 -6.24 17.45 -4.91
C ILE A 223 -5.51 16.46 -4.01
N ALA A 224 -5.87 16.43 -2.72
CA ALA A 224 -5.18 15.62 -1.72
C ALA A 224 -5.54 14.14 -1.81
N ARG A 225 -6.82 13.84 -2.11
CA ARG A 225 -7.33 12.47 -2.25
C ARG A 225 -8.39 12.41 -3.34
N ILE A 226 -8.36 11.34 -4.14
CA ILE A 226 -9.42 10.96 -5.07
C ILE A 226 -9.63 9.46 -4.98
N GLU A 227 -10.70 9.05 -4.31
CA GLU A 227 -11.02 7.67 -4.04
C GLU A 227 -12.33 7.27 -4.71
N PHE A 228 -12.42 6.04 -5.14
CA PHE A 228 -13.58 5.51 -5.86
C PHE A 228 -14.19 4.31 -5.13
N LEU A 229 -15.51 4.25 -5.13
CA LEU A 229 -16.30 3.09 -4.74
C LEU A 229 -17.32 2.79 -5.86
N ASP A 230 -17.45 1.50 -6.23
CA ASP A 230 -18.52 1.09 -7.11
C ASP A 230 -19.86 0.98 -6.36
N GLU A 231 -20.94 0.75 -7.10
CA GLU A 231 -22.29 0.65 -6.56
C GLU A 231 -22.45 -0.44 -5.49
N VAL A 232 -21.73 -1.56 -5.64
CA VAL A 232 -21.76 -2.67 -4.66
C VAL A 232 -21.02 -2.28 -3.38
N MET A 233 -19.87 -1.63 -3.50
CA MET A 233 -19.10 -1.14 -2.36
C MET A 233 -19.85 0.00 -1.64
N VAL A 234 -20.50 0.92 -2.36
CA VAL A 234 -21.33 1.97 -1.75
C VAL A 234 -22.45 1.35 -0.91
N LYS A 235 -23.12 0.33 -1.43
CA LYS A 235 -24.14 -0.42 -0.68
C LYS A 235 -23.59 -1.07 0.57
N ALA A 236 -22.43 -1.74 0.47
CA ALA A 236 -21.77 -2.36 1.62
C ALA A 236 -21.39 -1.33 2.68
N VAL A 237 -20.81 -0.18 2.28
CA VAL A 237 -20.42 0.91 3.18
C VAL A 237 -21.64 1.57 3.82
N ASN A 238 -22.74 1.79 3.09
CA ASN A 238 -23.99 2.30 3.65
C ASN A 238 -24.49 1.41 4.80
N GLN A 239 -24.53 0.10 4.57
CA GLN A 239 -25.00 -0.86 5.58
C GLN A 239 -24.08 -0.91 6.79
N PHE A 240 -22.76 -0.89 6.58
CA PHE A 240 -21.76 -1.03 7.64
C PHE A 240 -21.60 0.24 8.49
N SER A 241 -21.60 1.41 7.83
CA SER A 241 -21.30 2.71 8.46
C SER A 241 -22.54 3.58 8.70
N GLY A 242 -23.73 3.10 8.36
CA GLY A 242 -24.99 3.84 8.54
C GLY A 242 -25.10 5.09 7.65
N LEU A 243 -24.44 5.09 6.49
CA LEU A 243 -24.54 6.15 5.51
C LEU A 243 -25.78 5.95 4.60
N THR A 244 -26.14 7.01 3.89
CA THR A 244 -27.27 7.04 2.93
C THR A 244 -26.84 7.61 1.59
N LEU A 245 -25.70 7.09 1.06
CA LEU A 245 -25.25 7.45 -0.28
C LEU A 245 -26.10 6.74 -1.33
N THR A 246 -26.33 7.38 -2.46
CA THR A 246 -26.98 6.75 -3.61
C THR A 246 -26.11 5.59 -4.10
N GLU A 247 -26.71 4.40 -4.31
CA GLU A 247 -26.00 3.18 -4.74
C GLU A 247 -25.60 3.31 -6.22
N GLN A 248 -24.54 4.06 -6.48
CA GLN A 248 -23.96 4.36 -7.80
C GLN A 248 -22.45 4.54 -7.69
N PRO A 249 -21.68 4.51 -8.81
CA PRO A 249 -20.28 4.86 -8.82
C PRO A 249 -20.01 6.19 -8.13
N THR A 250 -19.18 6.21 -7.11
CA THR A 250 -19.04 7.36 -6.21
C THR A 250 -17.57 7.72 -5.99
N LEU A 251 -17.25 9.01 -6.12
CA LEU A 251 -15.94 9.57 -5.78
C LEU A 251 -15.98 10.23 -4.40
N PHE A 252 -14.90 10.00 -3.63
CA PHE A 252 -14.58 10.71 -2.39
C PHE A 252 -13.38 11.60 -2.68
N LEU A 253 -13.52 12.89 -2.42
CA LEU A 253 -12.55 13.93 -2.75
C LEU A 253 -12.09 14.64 -1.47
N GLU A 254 -10.80 15.00 -1.38
CA GLU A 254 -10.30 15.86 -0.31
C GLU A 254 -9.30 16.87 -0.85
N PHE A 255 -9.37 18.09 -0.34
CA PHE A 255 -8.55 19.22 -0.74
C PHE A 255 -7.79 19.76 0.46
N HIS A 256 -6.49 20.00 0.29
CA HIS A 256 -5.59 20.55 1.30
C HIS A 256 -4.99 21.88 0.81
N GLY A 257 -4.84 22.85 1.69
CA GLY A 257 -4.17 24.11 1.34
C GLY A 257 -4.51 25.27 2.28
N SER A 258 -4.40 26.50 1.77
CA SER A 258 -4.94 27.68 2.42
C SER A 258 -6.46 27.77 2.22
N ASN A 259 -7.14 28.60 3.02
CA ASN A 259 -8.58 28.82 2.88
C ASN A 259 -8.95 29.29 1.46
N ALA A 260 -8.13 30.16 0.85
CA ALA A 260 -8.37 30.65 -0.50
C ALA A 260 -8.17 29.56 -1.55
N SER A 261 -7.03 28.85 -1.51
CA SER A 261 -6.73 27.81 -2.51
C SER A 261 -7.70 26.62 -2.44
N VAL A 262 -8.11 26.22 -1.25
CA VAL A 262 -9.11 25.16 -1.08
C VAL A 262 -10.44 25.56 -1.70
N LYS A 263 -10.88 26.81 -1.49
CA LYS A 263 -12.13 27.32 -2.10
C LYS A 263 -12.07 27.29 -3.62
N ASP A 264 -11.00 27.82 -4.21
CA ASP A 264 -10.82 27.87 -5.67
C ASP A 264 -10.76 26.45 -6.27
N ASN A 265 -10.00 25.54 -5.64
CA ASN A 265 -9.90 24.15 -6.09
C ASN A 265 -11.24 23.42 -6.02
N VAL A 266 -11.99 23.62 -4.95
CA VAL A 266 -13.34 23.06 -4.74
C VAL A 266 -14.30 23.51 -5.83
N GLU A 267 -14.32 24.81 -6.16
CA GLU A 267 -15.16 25.36 -7.21
C GLU A 267 -14.79 24.78 -8.57
N GLN A 268 -13.51 24.79 -8.92
CA GLN A 268 -13.01 24.28 -10.20
C GLN A 268 -13.28 22.78 -10.37
N VAL A 269 -12.98 21.96 -9.37
CA VAL A 269 -13.26 20.51 -9.43
C VAL A 269 -14.75 20.25 -9.44
N GLY A 270 -15.55 21.00 -8.69
CA GLY A 270 -17.00 20.88 -8.68
C GLY A 270 -17.61 21.16 -10.06
N GLU A 271 -17.08 22.12 -10.84
CA GLU A 271 -17.52 22.38 -12.22
C GLU A 271 -17.18 21.20 -13.13
N ILE A 272 -15.95 20.69 -13.08
CA ILE A 272 -15.54 19.52 -13.86
C ILE A 272 -16.40 18.30 -13.54
N MET A 273 -16.61 18.00 -12.26
CA MET A 273 -17.46 16.86 -11.88
C MET A 273 -18.87 16.98 -12.46
N ARG A 274 -19.48 18.19 -12.44
CA ARG A 274 -20.80 18.43 -13.02
C ARG A 274 -20.82 18.29 -14.55
N GLU A 275 -19.77 18.76 -15.25
CA GLU A 275 -19.62 18.62 -16.70
C GLU A 275 -19.65 17.16 -17.14
N PHE A 276 -19.04 16.26 -16.34
CA PHE A 276 -19.04 14.82 -16.59
C PHE A 276 -20.23 14.08 -15.94
N GLY A 277 -21.29 14.80 -15.55
CA GLY A 277 -22.52 14.20 -15.04
C GLY A 277 -22.49 13.82 -13.56
N GLY A 278 -21.57 14.36 -12.79
CA GLY A 278 -21.53 14.21 -11.33
C GLY A 278 -22.76 14.83 -10.68
N SER A 279 -23.36 14.10 -9.78
CA SER A 279 -24.60 14.44 -9.07
C SER A 279 -24.46 14.18 -7.56
N ASP A 280 -25.50 14.55 -6.82
CA ASP A 280 -25.60 14.26 -5.37
C ASP A 280 -24.36 14.73 -4.56
N PHE A 281 -23.82 15.92 -4.91
CA PHE A 281 -22.71 16.50 -4.19
C PHE A 281 -23.05 16.66 -2.70
N LYS A 282 -22.26 16.01 -1.85
CA LYS A 282 -22.30 16.18 -0.39
C LYS A 282 -20.97 16.75 0.06
N TRP A 283 -20.99 18.01 0.47
CA TRP A 283 -19.81 18.69 1.04
C TRP A 283 -19.75 18.44 2.53
N ALA A 284 -18.60 18.03 3.03
CA ALA A 284 -18.33 17.96 4.46
C ALA A 284 -17.89 19.35 4.95
N VAL A 285 -18.81 20.05 5.61
CA VAL A 285 -18.61 21.43 6.07
C VAL A 285 -17.70 21.52 7.29
N ASN A 286 -17.71 20.47 8.12
CA ASN A 286 -16.96 20.44 9.38
C ASN A 286 -16.12 19.17 9.54
N GLN A 287 -15.23 19.17 10.54
CA GLN A 287 -14.32 18.05 10.80
C GLN A 287 -15.05 16.73 11.11
N SER A 288 -16.19 16.78 11.80
CA SER A 288 -16.95 15.58 12.15
C SER A 288 -17.49 14.89 10.90
N GLU A 289 -18.07 15.64 9.97
CA GLU A 289 -18.58 15.13 8.70
C GLU A 289 -17.46 14.53 7.84
N ARG A 290 -16.30 15.23 7.74
CA ARG A 290 -15.13 14.69 7.04
C ARG A 290 -14.67 13.37 7.66
N THR A 291 -14.57 13.32 8.98
CA THR A 291 -14.17 12.11 9.71
C THR A 291 -15.12 10.96 9.41
N THR A 292 -16.43 11.21 9.42
CA THR A 292 -17.46 10.19 9.10
C THR A 292 -17.29 9.64 7.69
N LEU A 293 -17.12 10.50 6.69
CA LEU A 293 -16.92 10.09 5.29
C LEU A 293 -15.64 9.26 5.11
N TRP A 294 -14.52 9.75 5.65
CA TRP A 294 -13.25 9.04 5.50
C TRP A 294 -13.18 7.77 6.34
N THR A 295 -13.80 7.72 7.52
CA THR A 295 -13.92 6.48 8.30
C THR A 295 -14.70 5.42 7.50
N ALA A 296 -15.78 5.81 6.85
CA ALA A 296 -16.54 4.90 6.01
C ALA A 296 -15.70 4.38 4.82
N ARG A 297 -14.92 5.25 4.15
CA ARG A 297 -14.01 4.83 3.07
C ARG A 297 -12.89 3.91 3.57
N HIS A 298 -12.28 4.22 4.71
CA HIS A 298 -11.23 3.38 5.30
C HIS A 298 -11.76 2.01 5.73
N ASN A 299 -13.01 1.94 6.16
CA ASN A 299 -13.66 0.69 6.56
C ASN A 299 -14.21 -0.13 5.37
N ALA A 300 -13.96 0.25 4.12
CA ALA A 300 -14.48 -0.42 2.94
C ALA A 300 -14.17 -1.92 2.90
N TYR A 301 -12.96 -2.33 3.33
CA TYR A 301 -12.59 -3.74 3.45
C TYR A 301 -13.52 -4.51 4.42
N TYR A 302 -13.71 -3.97 5.61
CA TYR A 302 -14.58 -4.58 6.63
C TYR A 302 -16.07 -4.53 6.24
N ALA A 303 -16.48 -3.47 5.54
CA ALA A 303 -17.82 -3.34 4.98
C ALA A 303 -18.09 -4.42 3.93
N ALA A 304 -17.14 -4.71 3.06
CA ALA A 304 -17.24 -5.80 2.09
C ALA A 304 -17.34 -7.17 2.76
N LEU A 305 -16.53 -7.45 3.80
CA LEU A 305 -16.64 -8.70 4.56
C LEU A 305 -17.99 -8.84 5.29
N ALA A 306 -18.50 -7.74 5.85
CA ALA A 306 -19.81 -7.72 6.51
C ALA A 306 -20.96 -7.88 5.53
N TYR A 307 -20.79 -7.47 4.26
CA TYR A 307 -21.78 -7.61 3.20
C TYR A 307 -22.07 -9.08 2.83
N ARG A 308 -21.05 -9.97 2.93
CA ARG A 308 -21.20 -11.42 2.78
C ARG A 308 -20.55 -12.15 3.97
N PRO A 309 -21.27 -12.31 5.11
CA PRO A 309 -20.73 -12.92 6.31
C PRO A 309 -20.21 -14.35 6.08
N GLY A 310 -19.07 -14.66 6.71
CA GLY A 310 -18.42 -15.97 6.57
C GLY A 310 -17.44 -16.08 5.41
N CYS A 311 -17.43 -15.12 4.49
CA CYS A 311 -16.45 -15.05 3.41
C CYS A 311 -15.11 -14.44 3.85
N ARG A 312 -14.06 -14.70 3.07
CA ARG A 312 -12.81 -13.95 3.06
C ARG A 312 -12.71 -13.16 1.77
N ALA A 313 -11.94 -12.09 1.78
CA ALA A 313 -11.64 -11.34 0.56
C ALA A 313 -10.29 -11.80 -0.01
N LEU A 314 -10.28 -12.24 -1.28
CA LEU A 314 -9.08 -12.22 -2.09
C LEU A 314 -9.02 -10.83 -2.72
N THR A 315 -8.08 -10.01 -2.25
CA THR A 315 -7.94 -8.62 -2.70
C THR A 315 -6.97 -8.58 -3.88
N THR A 316 -7.43 -8.03 -5.01
CA THR A 316 -6.57 -7.77 -6.17
C THR A 316 -5.88 -6.42 -6.01
N ASP A 317 -4.80 -6.21 -6.77
CA ASP A 317 -4.07 -4.94 -6.75
C ASP A 317 -3.35 -4.75 -8.09
N VAL A 318 -3.94 -3.97 -8.96
CA VAL A 318 -3.33 -3.57 -10.24
C VAL A 318 -3.33 -2.05 -10.34
N CYS A 319 -2.36 -1.53 -11.08
CA CYS A 319 -2.34 -0.11 -11.44
C CYS A 319 -2.07 0.01 -12.93
N VAL A 320 -2.84 0.86 -13.62
CA VAL A 320 -2.70 1.14 -15.05
C VAL A 320 -2.52 2.64 -15.27
N PRO A 321 -1.94 3.07 -16.40
CA PRO A 321 -1.97 4.48 -16.76
C PRO A 321 -3.40 5.03 -16.67
N ILE A 322 -3.59 6.22 -16.10
CA ILE A 322 -4.92 6.77 -15.82
C ILE A 322 -5.80 6.85 -17.08
N SER A 323 -5.20 7.07 -18.24
CA SER A 323 -5.88 7.06 -19.54
C SER A 323 -6.47 5.70 -19.95
N ARG A 324 -5.99 4.60 -19.35
CA ARG A 324 -6.46 3.23 -19.59
C ARG A 324 -7.39 2.72 -18.49
N LEU A 325 -7.56 3.49 -17.41
CA LEU A 325 -8.30 3.04 -16.23
C LEU A 325 -9.77 2.74 -16.54
N ALA A 326 -10.45 3.61 -17.29
CA ALA A 326 -11.85 3.41 -17.64
C ALA A 326 -12.06 2.11 -18.45
N GLU A 327 -11.20 1.86 -19.45
CA GLU A 327 -11.23 0.64 -20.25
C GLU A 327 -10.93 -0.61 -19.39
N CYS A 328 -9.91 -0.53 -18.54
CA CYS A 328 -9.53 -1.64 -17.66
C CYS A 328 -10.69 -2.05 -16.74
N ILE A 329 -11.36 -1.08 -16.14
CA ILE A 329 -12.49 -1.36 -15.24
C ILE A 329 -13.74 -1.82 -16.00
N ALA A 330 -14.03 -1.24 -17.18
CA ALA A 330 -15.17 -1.67 -18.00
C ALA A 330 -15.01 -3.17 -18.39
N ASP A 331 -13.84 -3.57 -18.82
CA ASP A 331 -13.52 -4.96 -19.14
C ASP A 331 -13.59 -5.88 -17.91
N THR A 332 -13.16 -5.36 -16.76
CA THR A 332 -13.23 -6.09 -15.49
C THR A 332 -14.68 -6.29 -15.05
N LYS A 333 -15.53 -5.27 -15.18
CA LYS A 333 -16.98 -5.40 -14.91
C LYS A 333 -17.67 -6.41 -15.83
N ARG A 334 -17.24 -6.54 -17.10
CA ARG A 334 -17.73 -7.60 -18.00
C ARG A 334 -17.39 -9.00 -17.49
N ASP A 335 -16.16 -9.19 -17.05
CA ASP A 335 -15.74 -10.48 -16.44
C ASP A 335 -16.55 -10.78 -15.17
N LEU A 336 -16.81 -9.78 -14.34
CA LEU A 336 -17.61 -9.94 -13.12
C LEU A 336 -19.08 -10.24 -13.40
N ALA A 337 -19.64 -9.69 -14.48
CA ALA A 337 -21.03 -9.98 -14.89
C ALA A 337 -21.25 -11.45 -15.31
N GLU A 338 -20.19 -12.12 -15.74
CA GLU A 338 -20.18 -13.56 -16.07
C GLU A 338 -19.86 -14.44 -14.86
N SER A 339 -19.50 -13.85 -13.70
CA SER A 339 -19.09 -14.56 -12.50
C SER A 339 -20.22 -14.64 -11.48
N PHE A 340 -20.22 -15.71 -10.71
CA PHE A 340 -21.12 -15.88 -9.56
C PHE A 340 -20.58 -15.23 -8.27
N LEU A 341 -19.33 -14.74 -8.25
CA LEU A 341 -18.73 -14.12 -7.07
C LEU A 341 -19.23 -12.68 -6.89
N THR A 342 -19.43 -12.30 -5.64
CA THR A 342 -19.60 -10.90 -5.26
C THR A 342 -18.23 -10.27 -5.12
N ALA A 343 -18.01 -9.14 -5.81
CA ALA A 343 -16.70 -8.48 -5.87
C ALA A 343 -16.85 -6.95 -5.81
N PRO A 344 -17.09 -6.37 -4.62
CA PRO A 344 -17.07 -4.91 -4.45
C PRO A 344 -15.73 -4.33 -4.92
N MET A 345 -15.78 -3.15 -5.55
CA MET A 345 -14.60 -2.46 -6.10
C MET A 345 -14.33 -1.16 -5.35
N VAL A 346 -13.06 -0.93 -5.07
CA VAL A 346 -12.55 0.29 -4.45
C VAL A 346 -11.22 0.66 -5.11
N GLY A 347 -10.87 1.95 -5.18
CA GLY A 347 -9.61 2.31 -5.82
C GLY A 347 -9.12 3.71 -5.58
N HIS A 348 -7.79 3.86 -5.70
CA HIS A 348 -7.03 5.11 -5.74
C HIS A 348 -6.99 5.61 -7.19
N VAL A 349 -8.17 6.02 -7.69
CA VAL A 349 -8.36 6.28 -9.13
C VAL A 349 -7.57 7.48 -9.64
N GLY A 350 -7.11 8.37 -8.73
CA GLY A 350 -6.20 9.46 -9.05
C GLY A 350 -4.82 9.00 -9.53
N ASP A 351 -4.43 7.76 -9.17
CA ASP A 351 -3.15 7.13 -9.52
C ASP A 351 -3.32 5.98 -10.51
N GLY A 352 -4.55 5.61 -10.87
CA GLY A 352 -4.84 4.49 -11.77
C GLY A 352 -4.85 3.12 -11.08
N ASN A 353 -4.81 3.09 -9.74
CA ASN A 353 -4.83 1.87 -8.94
C ASN A 353 -6.25 1.54 -8.48
N PHE A 354 -6.62 0.26 -8.53
CA PHE A 354 -7.89 -0.22 -7.99
C PHE A 354 -7.84 -1.67 -7.54
N HIS A 355 -8.77 -2.03 -6.67
CA HIS A 355 -8.89 -3.34 -6.04
C HIS A 355 -10.28 -3.91 -6.23
N LEU A 356 -10.35 -5.21 -6.52
CA LEU A 356 -11.53 -6.03 -6.30
C LEU A 356 -11.39 -6.74 -4.97
N LEU A 357 -12.44 -6.76 -4.19
CA LEU A 357 -12.54 -7.62 -3.02
C LEU A 357 -13.39 -8.83 -3.42
N LEU A 358 -12.74 -9.86 -3.99
CA LEU A 358 -13.40 -11.10 -4.39
C LEU A 358 -13.81 -11.88 -3.14
N LEU A 359 -15.09 -11.87 -2.81
CA LEU A 359 -15.60 -12.48 -1.59
C LEU A 359 -15.80 -13.99 -1.81
N VAL A 360 -14.95 -14.80 -1.19
CA VAL A 360 -14.89 -16.25 -1.34
C VAL A 360 -15.29 -16.96 -0.06
N ASP A 361 -16.06 -18.03 -0.16
CA ASP A 361 -16.22 -18.98 0.95
C ASP A 361 -14.89 -19.73 1.12
N PRO A 362 -14.24 -19.65 2.31
CA PRO A 362 -12.96 -20.32 2.54
C PRO A 362 -13.00 -21.84 2.38
N ASN A 363 -14.18 -22.45 2.40
CA ASN A 363 -14.37 -23.87 2.23
C ASN A 363 -14.83 -24.29 0.82
N SER A 364 -15.02 -23.32 -0.11
CA SER A 364 -15.46 -23.57 -1.48
C SER A 364 -14.28 -23.57 -2.47
N PRO A 365 -13.81 -24.72 -2.95
CA PRO A 365 -12.79 -24.77 -3.99
C PRO A 365 -13.23 -24.07 -5.29
N GLN A 366 -14.54 -24.03 -5.57
CA GLN A 366 -15.10 -23.36 -6.73
C GLN A 366 -14.95 -21.84 -6.62
N ASP A 367 -15.24 -21.25 -5.44
CA ASP A 367 -15.06 -19.81 -5.21
C ASP A 367 -13.58 -19.43 -5.39
N HIS A 368 -12.66 -20.22 -4.82
CA HIS A 368 -11.22 -19.97 -4.95
C HIS A 368 -10.75 -20.08 -6.41
N ALA A 369 -11.20 -21.10 -7.15
CA ALA A 369 -10.84 -21.26 -8.55
C ALA A 369 -11.32 -20.07 -9.39
N GLU A 370 -12.56 -19.63 -9.17
CA GLU A 370 -13.14 -18.48 -9.88
C GLU A 370 -12.43 -17.17 -9.51
N ALA A 371 -12.15 -16.94 -8.23
CA ALA A 371 -11.39 -15.76 -7.78
C ALA A 371 -9.99 -15.72 -8.42
N HIS A 372 -9.30 -16.84 -8.48
CA HIS A 372 -8.01 -16.93 -9.17
C HIS A 372 -8.13 -16.68 -10.67
N ARG A 373 -9.18 -17.18 -11.34
CA ARG A 373 -9.43 -16.91 -12.76
C ARG A 373 -9.64 -15.42 -13.01
N LEU A 374 -10.46 -14.76 -12.21
CA LEU A 374 -10.73 -13.31 -12.31
C LEU A 374 -9.47 -12.48 -12.06
N ASN A 375 -8.71 -12.81 -11.03
CA ASN A 375 -7.43 -12.12 -10.73
C ASN A 375 -6.42 -12.31 -11.86
N GLU A 376 -6.28 -13.52 -12.42
CA GLU A 376 -5.38 -13.77 -13.55
C GLU A 376 -5.75 -12.93 -14.76
N ARG A 377 -7.04 -12.87 -15.14
CA ARG A 377 -7.52 -12.05 -16.26
C ARG A 377 -7.28 -10.57 -16.01
N LEU A 378 -7.49 -10.09 -14.79
CA LEU A 378 -7.24 -8.70 -14.40
C LEU A 378 -5.76 -8.35 -14.52
N VAL A 379 -4.87 -9.21 -14.02
CA VAL A 379 -3.41 -9.00 -14.12
C VAL A 379 -2.96 -8.96 -15.58
N GLN A 380 -3.40 -9.91 -16.41
CA GLN A 380 -3.04 -9.94 -17.84
C GLN A 380 -3.55 -8.69 -18.57
N ARG A 381 -4.76 -8.23 -18.23
CA ARG A 381 -5.32 -6.98 -18.78
C ARG A 381 -4.47 -5.78 -18.40
N ALA A 382 -4.13 -5.63 -17.11
CA ALA A 382 -3.30 -4.53 -16.66
C ALA A 382 -1.94 -4.51 -17.40
N LEU A 383 -1.28 -5.65 -17.51
CA LEU A 383 -0.01 -5.78 -18.24
C LEU A 383 -0.15 -5.43 -19.74
N SER A 384 -1.28 -5.79 -20.39
CA SER A 384 -1.53 -5.43 -21.79
C SER A 384 -1.82 -3.93 -22.00
N MET A 385 -2.04 -3.21 -20.93
CA MET A 385 -2.33 -1.76 -20.88
C MET A 385 -1.15 -0.93 -20.32
N ASP A 386 0.07 -1.43 -20.38
CA ASP A 386 1.27 -0.82 -19.78
C ASP A 386 1.17 -0.59 -18.28
N GLY A 387 0.37 -1.42 -17.61
CA GLY A 387 0.19 -1.40 -16.16
C GLY A 387 1.11 -2.33 -15.39
N THR A 388 0.84 -2.48 -14.10
CA THR A 388 1.61 -3.31 -13.17
C THR A 388 0.74 -4.34 -12.44
N ILE A 389 1.36 -5.45 -12.06
CA ILE A 389 0.73 -6.54 -11.29
C ILE A 389 0.41 -6.14 -9.85
N THR A 390 1.01 -5.05 -9.35
CA THR A 390 0.80 -4.57 -7.99
C THR A 390 1.03 -3.06 -7.96
N GLY A 391 0.04 -2.32 -7.45
CA GLY A 391 0.15 -0.89 -7.23
C GLY A 391 0.82 -0.57 -5.88
N GLU A 392 0.45 -1.33 -4.82
CA GLU A 392 0.89 -1.03 -3.46
C GLU A 392 1.09 -2.25 -2.55
N HIS A 393 0.50 -3.43 -2.85
CA HIS A 393 0.57 -4.60 -1.96
C HIS A 393 1.93 -5.30 -1.97
N GLY A 394 2.78 -5.04 -2.96
CA GLY A 394 4.03 -5.76 -3.18
C GLY A 394 3.83 -7.10 -3.89
N VAL A 395 4.92 -7.86 -4.02
CA VAL A 395 4.97 -9.14 -4.74
C VAL A 395 4.86 -10.33 -3.80
N GLY A 396 5.61 -10.34 -2.70
CA GLY A 396 5.67 -11.41 -1.70
C GLY A 396 5.85 -12.78 -2.32
N MET A 397 5.02 -13.74 -1.90
CA MET A 397 4.86 -15.06 -2.51
C MET A 397 3.73 -15.09 -3.55
N GLY A 398 2.70 -14.26 -3.37
CA GLY A 398 1.45 -14.32 -4.13
C GLY A 398 1.60 -13.95 -5.60
N LYS A 399 2.48 -13.02 -5.93
CA LYS A 399 2.60 -12.45 -7.28
C LYS A 399 3.89 -12.79 -8.02
N GLN A 400 4.78 -13.61 -7.44
CA GLN A 400 6.05 -14.01 -8.08
C GLN A 400 5.89 -14.54 -9.50
N LYS A 401 4.84 -15.33 -9.76
CA LYS A 401 4.55 -15.93 -11.06
C LYS A 401 4.37 -14.92 -12.19
N TYR A 402 4.04 -13.67 -11.86
CA TYR A 402 3.80 -12.60 -12.82
C TYR A 402 5.05 -11.77 -13.13
N MET A 403 6.11 -11.87 -12.33
CA MET A 403 7.32 -11.04 -12.46
C MET A 403 7.97 -11.12 -13.84
N LYS A 404 7.99 -12.34 -14.43
CA LYS A 404 8.53 -12.53 -15.78
C LYS A 404 7.67 -11.85 -16.85
N ALA A 405 6.35 -11.88 -16.71
CA ALA A 405 5.43 -11.24 -17.65
C ALA A 405 5.56 -9.72 -17.61
N GLN A 406 5.73 -9.14 -16.41
CA GLN A 406 5.87 -7.69 -16.24
C GLN A 406 7.24 -7.17 -16.70
N HIS A 407 8.33 -7.83 -16.32
CA HIS A 407 9.68 -7.28 -16.45
C HIS A 407 10.48 -7.86 -17.64
N GLY A 408 10.04 -8.98 -18.19
CA GLY A 408 10.82 -9.74 -19.15
C GLY A 408 12.03 -10.45 -18.56
N THR A 409 12.72 -11.25 -19.35
CA THR A 409 13.84 -12.07 -18.88
C THR A 409 15.07 -11.26 -18.50
N GLY A 410 15.36 -10.17 -19.22
CA GLY A 410 16.57 -9.36 -18.97
C GLY A 410 16.54 -8.61 -17.65
N ALA A 411 15.44 -7.90 -17.35
CA ALA A 411 15.30 -7.18 -16.09
C ALA A 411 15.21 -8.15 -14.88
N LEU A 412 14.51 -9.28 -15.06
CA LEU A 412 14.42 -10.30 -14.04
C LEU A 412 15.81 -10.91 -13.73
N ALA A 413 16.62 -11.19 -14.76
CA ALA A 413 18.00 -11.66 -14.59
C ALA A 413 18.86 -10.65 -13.84
N LEU A 414 18.69 -9.35 -14.08
CA LEU A 414 19.38 -8.30 -13.33
C LEU A 414 18.95 -8.28 -11.85
N MET A 415 17.67 -8.41 -11.56
CA MET A 415 17.17 -8.49 -10.17
C MET A 415 17.77 -9.70 -9.43
N HIS A 416 17.86 -10.86 -10.10
CA HIS A 416 18.54 -12.04 -9.54
C HIS A 416 20.03 -11.80 -9.32
N ALA A 417 20.72 -11.14 -10.23
CA ALA A 417 22.14 -10.80 -10.08
C ALA A 417 22.37 -9.88 -8.89
N ILE A 418 21.51 -8.88 -8.65
CA ILE A 418 21.57 -8.01 -7.47
C ILE A 418 21.36 -8.84 -6.20
N LYS A 419 20.32 -9.67 -6.16
CA LYS A 419 20.05 -10.56 -5.02
C LYS A 419 21.26 -11.46 -4.73
N GLN A 420 21.81 -12.11 -5.75
CA GLN A 420 22.95 -13.03 -5.62
C GLN A 420 24.23 -12.31 -5.17
N ALA A 421 24.46 -11.08 -5.61
CA ALA A 421 25.62 -10.29 -5.20
C ALA A 421 25.54 -9.87 -3.73
N MET A 422 24.34 -9.53 -3.25
CA MET A 422 24.12 -9.06 -1.88
C MET A 422 23.93 -10.22 -0.89
N ASP A 423 23.22 -11.26 -1.27
CA ASP A 423 22.84 -12.41 -0.43
C ASP A 423 23.11 -13.72 -1.16
N PRO A 424 24.40 -14.10 -1.35
CA PRO A 424 24.77 -15.30 -2.13
C PRO A 424 24.29 -16.61 -1.51
N GLU A 425 24.01 -16.63 -0.22
CA GLU A 425 23.48 -17.81 0.47
C GLU A 425 21.94 -17.83 0.53
N ASN A 426 21.27 -16.79 -0.01
CA ASN A 426 19.83 -16.63 -0.03
C ASN A 426 19.16 -16.81 1.37
N LEU A 427 19.73 -16.14 2.37
CA LEU A 427 19.23 -16.19 3.75
C LEU A 427 18.20 -15.12 4.06
N MET A 428 18.23 -13.98 3.35
CA MET A 428 17.34 -12.85 3.61
C MET A 428 15.98 -13.07 2.94
N ASN A 429 14.96 -13.30 3.75
CA ASN A 429 13.56 -13.50 3.39
C ASN A 429 13.38 -14.41 2.15
N PRO A 430 13.92 -15.62 2.14
CA PRO A 430 13.96 -16.46 0.94
C PRO A 430 12.56 -16.88 0.48
N GLY A 431 12.41 -17.09 -0.83
CA GLY A 431 11.14 -17.49 -1.44
C GLY A 431 10.15 -16.34 -1.63
N LYS A 432 10.62 -15.09 -1.60
CA LYS A 432 9.80 -13.88 -1.82
C LYS A 432 10.30 -13.09 -3.03
N MET A 433 9.42 -12.26 -3.58
CA MET A 433 9.66 -11.30 -4.66
C MET A 433 10.10 -11.95 -5.98
N LEU A 434 11.25 -12.62 -6.02
CA LEU A 434 11.81 -13.22 -7.24
C LEU A 434 11.36 -14.68 -7.38
N PRO A 435 10.82 -15.09 -8.55
CA PRO A 435 10.54 -16.49 -8.81
C PRO A 435 11.85 -17.30 -8.86
N PRO A 436 11.83 -18.61 -8.64
CA PRO A 436 13.00 -19.46 -8.87
C PRO A 436 13.57 -19.30 -10.29
N LEU A 437 14.90 -19.42 -10.41
CA LEU A 437 15.60 -19.37 -11.72
C LEU A 437 15.24 -20.57 -12.58
#